data_0e9c25f40b48e1033596ff17b4883fd3
#
_entry.id   0e9c25f40b48e1033596ff17b4883fd3
#
_cell.length_a   1.000
_cell.length_b   1.000
_cell.length_c   1.000
_cell.angle_alpha   90.00
_cell.angle_beta   90.00
_cell.angle_gamma   90.00
#
_symmetry.space_group_name_H-M   'P 1'
#
loop_
_entity.id
_entity.type
_entity.pdbx_description
1 polymer ?
#
loop_
_entity_poly.entity_id
_entity_poly.type
_entity_poly.pdbx_seq_one_letter_code
_entity_poly.pdbx_strand_id
1 'polypeptide(L)'
;VSQAAPPENPAPETDAHTPEVPQPGSEIPAPSPQQERPAGLQPRDLWIEELHALTHRELLDRAELLRLRVIAEKNRHHLVHDLLRAYHSLGFTLLAEGITEFITSDGCGFVRFPRYSFRPGPQDPFLSFQLAKRLRLKGGHLITVRFRPPAHREKYMTAEEVLTIEGIPLAEWKEPKDFDTLTARFPDARVTLDSGAGSSLTARAVDIIAPIGRGQRGLLVAPPRAGKTILMQELAQAAVRCNPGLHVILLLVDERPEEVTDLVRNVTGAEIYSSTFDEPSSRHIQVAEIVADRAKRLVELGNHVLIFLDSITRLSRGYNNAQPGRGRTMSGGVDTKAFIKPKKFFGSARNTDEAGSLTILATALVETHSRMDEVIFEEYKGTGNMEVKLDRYIAERRIFPAIDLLQSATRRDELLYHPQEYERIAVLRKQLAALPPAEATEVLLHALKSTKSNAELLMGGLRG
;
A
#
# COMPACT_ATOMS: atom_id res chain seq x y z
N VAL A 1 -23.21 -53.11 52.16
CA VAL A 1 -22.08 -53.25 51.22
C VAL A 1 -21.79 -51.86 50.66
N SER A 2 -20.72 -51.29 51.18
CA SER A 2 -20.25 -49.92 50.96
C SER A 2 -19.82 -49.71 49.49
N GLN A 3 -20.35 -48.67 48.83
CA GLN A 3 -19.82 -48.15 47.53
C GLN A 3 -18.77 -47.10 47.86
N ALA A 4 -17.55 -47.36 47.43
CA ALA A 4 -16.45 -46.40 47.45
C ALA A 4 -16.58 -45.43 46.29
N ALA A 5 -16.41 -44.13 46.57
CA ALA A 5 -16.31 -43.09 45.57
C ALA A 5 -14.98 -43.13 44.78
N PRO A 6 -14.95 -42.77 43.50
CA PRO A 6 -13.72 -42.66 42.74
C PRO A 6 -12.91 -41.40 43.12
N PRO A 7 -11.56 -41.43 42.95
CA PRO A 7 -10.70 -40.32 43.35
C PRO A 7 -10.86 -39.10 42.42
N GLU A 8 -10.88 -37.94 42.99
CA GLU A 8 -10.83 -36.64 42.30
C GLU A 8 -9.48 -36.47 41.55
N ASN A 9 -9.57 -36.18 40.25
CA ASN A 9 -8.44 -35.74 39.45
C ASN A 9 -8.11 -34.26 39.79
N PRO A 10 -6.84 -33.92 40.02
CA PRO A 10 -6.45 -32.54 40.17
C PRO A 10 -6.64 -31.79 38.87
N ALA A 11 -7.20 -30.58 38.98
CA ALA A 11 -7.38 -29.63 37.89
C ALA A 11 -6.02 -29.25 37.25
N PRO A 12 -5.94 -29.05 35.92
CA PRO A 12 -4.73 -28.54 35.34
C PRO A 12 -4.53 -27.08 35.72
N GLU A 13 -3.35 -26.79 36.28
CA GLU A 13 -2.86 -25.44 36.49
C GLU A 13 -2.81 -24.72 35.14
N THR A 14 -3.63 -23.71 34.99
CA THR A 14 -3.57 -22.77 33.86
C THR A 14 -2.43 -21.81 34.15
N ASP A 15 -1.26 -22.08 33.55
CA ASP A 15 -0.23 -21.06 33.32
C ASP A 15 -0.76 -20.02 32.33
N ALA A 16 -1.50 -19.07 32.84
CA ALA A 16 -1.81 -17.84 32.15
C ALA A 16 -0.58 -16.92 32.25
N HIS A 17 0.37 -17.06 31.31
CA HIS A 17 1.31 -16.00 31.04
C HIS A 17 0.55 -14.80 30.48
N THR A 18 0.04 -13.99 31.37
CA THR A 18 -0.29 -12.60 31.09
C THR A 18 1.05 -11.88 30.87
N PRO A 19 1.30 -11.23 29.74
CA PRO A 19 2.51 -10.42 29.60
C PRO A 19 2.43 -9.31 30.65
N GLU A 20 3.37 -9.30 31.57
CA GLU A 20 3.59 -8.21 32.52
C GLU A 20 3.71 -6.90 31.76
N VAL A 21 2.76 -6.02 31.98
CA VAL A 21 2.85 -4.61 31.61
C VAL A 21 4.03 -4.05 32.41
N PRO A 22 5.08 -3.49 31.79
CA PRO A 22 6.18 -2.88 32.53
C PRO A 22 5.61 -1.80 33.43
N GLN A 23 5.86 -1.91 34.72
CA GLN A 23 5.53 -0.87 35.69
C GLN A 23 6.24 0.43 35.30
N PRO A 24 5.60 1.60 35.40
CA PRO A 24 6.23 2.89 35.15
C PRO A 24 7.17 3.19 36.32
N GLY A 25 8.41 2.81 36.17
CA GLY A 25 9.49 3.07 37.13
C GLY A 25 10.54 3.96 36.50
N SER A 26 10.39 5.21 36.71
CA SER A 26 11.32 6.32 36.96
C SER A 26 10.69 7.61 36.48
N GLU A 27 10.26 8.40 37.42
CA GLU A 27 9.93 9.82 37.22
C GLU A 27 11.15 10.51 36.58
N ILE A 28 11.03 10.81 35.29
CA ILE A 28 11.94 11.76 34.66
C ILE A 28 11.52 13.11 35.25
N PRO A 29 12.41 13.82 36.00
CA PRO A 29 12.09 15.11 36.57
C PRO A 29 11.65 16.04 35.44
N ALA A 30 10.55 16.76 35.65
CA ALA A 30 10.12 17.82 34.74
C ALA A 30 11.31 18.78 34.52
N PRO A 31 11.57 19.21 33.29
CA PRO A 31 12.65 20.14 33.02
C PRO A 31 12.43 21.40 33.87
N SER A 32 13.46 21.75 34.67
CA SER A 32 13.45 22.98 35.44
C SER A 32 13.25 24.18 34.51
N PRO A 33 12.48 25.21 34.91
CA PRO A 33 12.15 26.34 34.06
C PRO A 33 13.28 27.34 33.89
N GLN A 34 14.41 26.93 33.34
CA GLN A 34 15.50 27.77 32.85
C GLN A 34 16.62 26.91 32.20
N GLN A 35 16.30 26.27 31.07
CA GLN A 35 17.38 25.86 30.19
C GLN A 35 17.78 27.10 29.36
N GLU A 36 19.00 27.61 29.61
CA GLU A 36 19.60 28.65 28.79
C GLU A 36 19.67 28.14 27.34
N ARG A 37 19.07 28.90 26.42
CA ARG A 37 19.08 28.59 25.00
C ARG A 37 20.49 28.50 24.47
N PRO A 38 20.85 27.47 23.69
CA PRO A 38 22.12 27.47 22.97
C PRO A 38 22.23 28.73 22.10
N ALA A 39 23.40 29.35 22.09
CA ALA A 39 23.66 30.58 21.31
C ALA A 39 23.37 30.33 19.83
N GLY A 40 22.47 31.15 19.23
CA GLY A 40 22.11 31.07 17.81
C GLY A 40 20.79 30.35 17.49
N LEU A 41 20.11 29.69 18.44
CA LEU A 41 18.79 29.07 18.21
C LEU A 41 17.67 30.08 18.49
N GLN A 42 16.99 30.51 17.42
CA GLN A 42 15.78 31.34 17.54
C GLN A 42 14.51 30.47 17.36
N PRO A 43 13.45 30.70 18.15
CA PRO A 43 12.17 30.03 17.97
C PRO A 43 11.62 30.26 16.57
N ARG A 44 11.20 29.19 15.94
CA ARG A 44 10.55 29.19 14.62
C ARG A 44 9.62 28.00 14.51
N ASP A 45 8.92 27.92 13.42
CA ASP A 45 8.22 26.71 13.05
C ASP A 45 9.24 25.60 12.74
N LEU A 46 9.07 24.45 13.39
CA LEU A 46 9.90 23.27 13.20
C LEU A 46 9.02 22.14 12.64
N TRP A 47 9.32 21.76 11.42
CA TRP A 47 8.69 20.61 10.78
C TRP A 47 9.35 19.32 11.25
N ILE A 48 8.54 18.34 11.65
CA ILE A 48 9.04 17.03 12.08
C ILE A 48 9.85 16.36 10.96
N GLU A 49 9.51 16.61 9.70
CA GLU A 49 10.19 16.12 8.50
C GLU A 49 11.65 16.58 8.44
N GLU A 50 11.98 17.75 9.00
CA GLU A 50 13.37 18.22 9.14
C GLU A 50 14.19 17.24 9.99
N LEU A 51 13.61 16.75 11.09
CA LEU A 51 14.27 15.74 11.94
C LEU A 51 14.26 14.35 11.29
N HIS A 52 13.20 14.03 10.57
CA HIS A 52 13.12 12.77 9.82
C HIS A 52 14.12 12.69 8.66
N ALA A 53 14.58 13.82 8.12
CA ALA A 53 15.57 13.86 7.05
C ALA A 53 17.01 13.60 7.55
N LEU A 54 17.29 13.90 8.82
CA LEU A 54 18.62 13.76 9.41
C LEU A 54 19.04 12.30 9.55
N THR A 55 20.32 12.02 9.47
CA THR A 55 20.90 10.72 9.82
C THR A 55 20.85 10.51 11.35
N HIS A 56 21.06 9.28 11.81
CA HIS A 56 21.09 9.00 13.25
C HIS A 56 22.19 9.80 13.97
N ARG A 57 23.36 9.98 13.33
CA ARG A 57 24.47 10.77 13.86
C ARG A 57 24.10 12.24 14.01
N GLU A 58 23.54 12.84 12.97
CA GLU A 58 23.09 14.24 13.01
C GLU A 58 22.01 14.49 14.07
N LEU A 59 21.12 13.50 14.34
CA LEU A 59 20.17 13.58 15.43
C LEU A 59 20.88 13.57 16.80
N LEU A 60 21.93 12.77 16.97
CA LEU A 60 22.76 12.76 18.19
C LEU A 60 23.49 14.10 18.37
N ASP A 61 24.09 14.66 17.30
CA ASP A 61 24.74 15.97 17.33
C ASP A 61 23.75 17.08 17.75
N ARG A 62 22.49 17.01 17.27
CA ARG A 62 21.41 17.92 17.69
C ARG A 62 21.04 17.75 19.16
N ALA A 63 20.98 16.50 19.64
CA ALA A 63 20.69 16.22 21.04
C ALA A 63 21.80 16.74 21.97
N GLU A 64 23.08 16.62 21.58
CA GLU A 64 24.20 17.18 22.29
C GLU A 64 24.14 18.71 22.33
N LEU A 65 23.85 19.37 21.20
CA LEU A 65 23.66 20.81 21.12
C LEU A 65 22.56 21.30 22.09
N LEU A 66 21.50 20.52 22.25
CA LEU A 66 20.39 20.81 23.18
C LEU A 66 20.66 20.31 24.60
N ARG A 67 21.88 19.81 24.90
CA ARG A 67 22.27 19.25 26.18
C ARG A 67 21.36 18.15 26.72
N LEU A 68 20.78 17.36 25.80
CA LEU A 68 19.96 16.22 26.17
C LEU A 68 20.83 15.05 26.62
N ARG A 69 20.47 14.42 27.73
CA ARG A 69 21.09 13.16 28.14
C ARG A 69 20.57 12.03 27.25
N VAL A 70 21.33 11.68 26.22
CA VAL A 70 20.96 10.60 25.30
C VAL A 70 21.76 9.35 25.64
N ILE A 71 21.06 8.23 25.76
CA ILE A 71 21.69 6.90 25.80
C ILE A 71 22.01 6.55 24.34
N ALA A 72 23.27 6.24 24.02
CA ALA A 72 23.75 6.02 22.65
C ALA A 72 23.00 4.92 21.86
N GLU A 73 22.39 3.98 22.58
CA GLU A 73 21.59 2.87 22.01
C GLU A 73 20.11 3.23 21.75
N LYS A 74 19.72 4.49 21.95
CA LYS A 74 18.31 4.88 21.82
C LYS A 74 17.85 4.78 20.38
N ASN A 75 16.67 4.12 20.18
CA ASN A 75 16.03 4.00 18.87
C ASN A 75 15.79 5.40 18.28
N ARG A 76 16.00 5.54 16.97
CA ARG A 76 15.82 6.77 16.19
C ARG A 76 14.49 7.49 16.50
N HIS A 77 13.37 6.78 16.55
CA HIS A 77 12.05 7.35 16.80
C HIS A 77 11.93 7.98 18.20
N HIS A 78 12.54 7.36 19.22
CA HIS A 78 12.60 7.95 20.56
C HIS A 78 13.51 9.17 20.63
N LEU A 79 14.59 9.19 19.85
CA LEU A 79 15.48 10.35 19.78
C LEU A 79 14.77 11.54 19.14
N VAL A 80 14.04 11.34 18.04
CA VAL A 80 13.20 12.38 17.43
C VAL A 80 12.15 12.89 18.42
N HIS A 81 11.48 11.98 19.14
CA HIS A 81 10.50 12.36 20.17
C HIS A 81 11.12 13.26 21.27
N ASP A 82 12.33 12.93 21.76
CA ASP A 82 12.99 13.75 22.79
C ASP A 82 13.43 15.11 22.26
N LEU A 83 13.94 15.16 21.01
CA LEU A 83 14.28 16.40 20.34
C LEU A 83 13.08 17.32 20.18
N LEU A 84 11.93 16.78 19.78
CA LEU A 84 10.67 17.55 19.67
C LEU A 84 10.27 18.16 21.01
N ARG A 85 10.37 17.40 22.10
CA ARG A 85 10.11 17.94 23.46
C ARG A 85 11.05 19.08 23.83
N ALA A 86 12.35 18.92 23.55
CA ALA A 86 13.34 19.94 23.83
C ALA A 86 13.12 21.22 23.00
N TYR A 87 12.88 21.08 21.70
CA TYR A 87 12.57 22.23 20.85
C TYR A 87 11.32 22.98 21.32
N HIS A 88 10.26 22.24 21.65
CA HIS A 88 9.04 22.85 22.17
C HIS A 88 9.30 23.63 23.47
N SER A 89 10.09 23.09 24.41
CA SER A 89 10.43 23.80 25.66
C SER A 89 11.26 25.08 25.41
N LEU A 90 11.94 25.18 24.27
CA LEU A 90 12.65 26.37 23.81
C LEU A 90 11.76 27.37 23.03
N GLY A 91 10.46 27.08 22.91
CA GLY A 91 9.47 27.95 22.27
C GLY A 91 9.32 27.74 20.76
N PHE A 92 9.77 26.61 20.21
CA PHE A 92 9.50 26.26 18.82
C PHE A 92 8.06 25.79 18.65
N THR A 93 7.42 26.19 17.55
CA THR A 93 6.13 25.64 17.12
C THR A 93 6.37 24.33 16.35
N LEU A 94 5.78 23.24 16.80
CA LEU A 94 5.94 21.94 16.14
C LEU A 94 4.87 21.73 15.08
N LEU A 95 5.30 21.42 13.86
CA LEU A 95 4.45 21.14 12.72
C LEU A 95 4.73 19.75 12.16
N ALA A 96 3.68 19.08 11.68
CA ALA A 96 3.76 17.79 11.02
C ALA A 96 2.75 17.70 9.87
N GLU A 97 3.17 17.06 8.78
CA GLU A 97 2.27 16.64 7.72
C GLU A 97 2.24 15.11 7.64
N GLY A 98 1.05 14.54 7.54
CA GLY A 98 0.91 13.10 7.45
C GLY A 98 -0.51 12.64 7.21
N ILE A 99 -0.67 11.32 7.14
CA ILE A 99 -1.94 10.67 6.82
C ILE A 99 -2.69 10.30 8.11
N THR A 100 -3.97 10.58 8.14
CA THR A 100 -4.85 10.22 9.27
C THR A 100 -5.11 8.72 9.31
N GLU A 101 -4.88 8.11 10.48
CA GLU A 101 -5.29 6.74 10.82
C GLU A 101 -6.21 6.77 12.03
N PHE A 102 -7.43 6.21 11.91
CA PHE A 102 -8.35 6.04 13.04
C PHE A 102 -8.29 4.60 13.55
N ILE A 103 -8.00 4.44 14.84
CA ILE A 103 -7.75 3.11 15.45
C ILE A 103 -8.98 2.58 16.15
N THR A 104 -9.82 3.46 16.70
CA THR A 104 -10.97 3.10 17.53
C THR A 104 -12.28 3.50 16.87
N SER A 105 -13.35 2.75 17.21
CA SER A 105 -14.74 3.12 16.89
C SER A 105 -15.13 4.51 17.39
N ASP A 106 -14.40 5.00 18.40
CA ASP A 106 -14.64 6.30 19.03
C ASP A 106 -14.09 7.48 18.20
N GLY A 107 -13.44 7.20 17.06
CA GLY A 107 -12.92 8.22 16.15
C GLY A 107 -11.66 8.93 16.65
N CYS A 108 -10.93 8.34 17.58
CA CYS A 108 -9.57 8.76 17.93
C CYS A 108 -8.57 8.15 16.96
N GLY A 109 -7.50 8.87 16.67
CA GLY A 109 -6.50 8.41 15.68
C GLY A 109 -5.14 9.06 15.86
N PHE A 110 -4.32 8.90 14.84
CA PHE A 110 -2.97 9.46 14.77
C PHE A 110 -2.69 10.02 13.39
N VAL A 111 -1.73 10.93 13.32
CA VAL A 111 -1.09 11.36 12.07
C VAL A 111 0.09 10.45 11.82
N ARG A 112 0.06 9.68 10.72
CA ARG A 112 1.08 8.71 10.35
C ARG A 112 1.95 9.22 9.20
N PHE A 113 3.21 8.87 9.23
CA PHE A 113 4.19 9.38 8.26
C PHE A 113 4.40 8.40 7.10
N PRO A 114 4.14 8.82 5.84
CA PRO A 114 4.38 8.02 4.63
C PRO A 114 5.81 7.49 4.55
N ARG A 115 6.80 8.28 4.94
CA ARG A 115 8.23 7.92 4.95
C ARG A 115 8.54 6.61 5.68
N TYR A 116 7.74 6.26 6.69
CA TYR A 116 7.90 5.03 7.48
C TYR A 116 6.85 3.98 7.12
N SER A 117 6.25 4.07 5.93
CA SER A 117 5.11 3.24 5.54
C SER A 117 4.02 3.22 6.63
N PHE A 118 3.79 4.35 7.30
CA PHE A 118 2.80 4.52 8.38
C PHE A 118 3.07 3.70 9.66
N ARG A 119 4.32 3.24 9.87
CA ARG A 119 4.68 2.51 11.10
C ARG A 119 4.44 3.40 12.32
N PRO A 120 3.69 2.90 13.33
CA PRO A 120 3.46 3.64 14.57
C PRO A 120 4.75 4.02 15.28
N GLY A 121 4.83 5.27 15.73
CA GLY A 121 5.97 5.81 16.45
C GLY A 121 5.56 6.71 17.62
N PRO A 122 6.46 6.91 18.62
CA PRO A 122 6.17 7.75 19.79
C PRO A 122 6.03 9.24 19.42
N GLN A 123 6.50 9.64 18.25
CA GLN A 123 6.44 11.01 17.74
C GLN A 123 5.15 11.31 16.97
N ASP A 124 4.29 10.31 16.72
CA ASP A 124 3.08 10.48 15.92
C ASP A 124 2.06 11.32 16.69
N PRO A 125 1.55 12.44 16.11
CA PRO A 125 0.56 13.26 16.78
C PRO A 125 -0.78 12.54 16.92
N PHE A 126 -1.30 12.48 18.14
CA PHE A 126 -2.61 11.95 18.47
C PHE A 126 -3.70 12.92 18.03
N LEU A 127 -4.71 12.41 17.35
CA LEU A 127 -5.93 13.13 16.95
C LEU A 127 -7.07 12.80 17.91
N SER A 128 -7.53 13.80 18.65
CA SER A 128 -8.68 13.62 19.52
C SER A 128 -9.98 13.45 18.73
N PHE A 129 -10.92 12.70 19.29
CA PHE A 129 -12.27 12.55 18.72
C PHE A 129 -12.94 13.90 18.42
N GLN A 130 -12.81 14.86 19.34
CA GLN A 130 -13.42 16.18 19.20
C GLN A 130 -12.87 16.93 17.98
N LEU A 131 -11.54 16.91 17.77
CA LEU A 131 -10.89 17.55 16.65
C LEU A 131 -11.28 16.87 15.33
N ALA A 132 -11.22 15.54 15.29
CA ALA A 132 -11.59 14.75 14.13
C ALA A 132 -13.05 14.94 13.72
N LYS A 133 -13.97 14.90 14.68
CA LYS A 133 -15.42 15.08 14.44
C LYS A 133 -15.75 16.50 13.98
N ARG A 134 -15.16 17.53 14.62
CA ARG A 134 -15.38 18.93 14.26
C ARG A 134 -15.02 19.19 12.80
N LEU A 135 -13.94 18.59 12.32
CA LEU A 135 -13.42 18.79 10.97
C LEU A 135 -13.86 17.70 9.98
N ARG A 136 -14.70 16.77 10.41
CA ARG A 136 -15.15 15.61 9.60
C ARG A 136 -14.01 14.86 8.95
N LEU A 137 -12.90 14.69 9.69
CA LEU A 137 -11.74 13.97 9.18
C LEU A 137 -12.10 12.50 8.97
N LYS A 138 -11.64 11.96 7.85
CA LYS A 138 -11.76 10.54 7.50
C LYS A 138 -10.36 9.91 7.48
N GLY A 139 -10.28 8.60 7.63
CA GLY A 139 -9.03 7.88 7.39
C GLY A 139 -8.47 8.17 6.00
N GLY A 140 -7.15 8.30 5.90
CA GLY A 140 -6.47 8.56 4.64
C GLY A 140 -6.35 10.03 4.22
N HIS A 141 -6.92 10.99 4.95
CA HIS A 141 -6.67 12.41 4.68
C HIS A 141 -5.21 12.77 4.95
N LEU A 142 -4.59 13.49 4.03
CA LEU A 142 -3.34 14.20 4.27
C LEU A 142 -3.65 15.49 5.03
N ILE A 143 -3.09 15.65 6.22
CA ILE A 143 -3.31 16.85 7.05
C ILE A 143 -2.00 17.44 7.53
N THR A 144 -1.95 18.77 7.60
CA THR A 144 -0.90 19.48 8.34
C THR A 144 -1.44 19.86 9.71
N VAL A 145 -0.70 19.53 10.75
CA VAL A 145 -1.09 19.81 12.13
C VAL A 145 -0.03 20.60 12.88
N ARG A 146 -0.48 21.50 13.74
CA ARG A 146 0.32 21.99 14.87
C ARG A 146 0.10 21.04 16.04
N PHE A 147 1.17 20.60 16.67
CA PHE A 147 1.12 19.64 17.76
C PHE A 147 2.07 20.02 18.90
N ARG A 148 1.89 19.40 20.03
CA ARG A 148 2.72 19.61 21.22
C ARG A 148 3.11 18.29 21.91
N PRO A 149 4.14 18.32 22.74
CA PRO A 149 4.44 17.21 23.64
C PRO A 149 3.29 16.91 24.62
N PRO A 150 3.23 15.67 25.13
CA PRO A 150 2.22 15.29 26.10
C PRO A 150 2.31 16.14 27.37
N ALA A 151 1.16 16.63 27.82
CA ALA A 151 1.00 17.29 29.12
C ALA A 151 0.92 16.25 30.26
N HIS A 152 0.81 16.72 31.52
CA HIS A 152 0.64 15.83 32.66
C HIS A 152 -0.57 14.88 32.45
N ARG A 153 -0.36 13.56 32.56
CA ARG A 153 -1.30 12.46 32.32
C ARG A 153 -1.62 12.14 30.85
N GLU A 154 -1.05 12.84 29.90
CA GLU A 154 -1.13 12.45 28.48
C GLU A 154 0.02 11.51 28.13
N LYS A 155 -0.24 10.60 27.17
CA LYS A 155 0.74 9.58 26.74
C LYS A 155 1.41 9.94 25.41
N TYR A 156 0.71 10.68 24.55
CA TYR A 156 1.10 10.90 23.15
C TYR A 156 1.35 12.36 22.85
N MET A 157 2.20 12.64 21.85
CA MET A 157 2.21 13.94 21.18
C MET A 157 0.78 14.26 20.76
N THR A 158 0.28 15.48 20.97
CA THR A 158 -1.13 15.80 20.75
C THR A 158 -1.29 16.88 19.71
N ALA A 159 -2.06 16.60 18.65
CA ALA A 159 -2.45 17.60 17.66
C ALA A 159 -3.42 18.61 18.32
N GLU A 160 -3.04 19.89 18.30
CA GLU A 160 -3.84 21.00 18.83
C GLU A 160 -4.73 21.61 17.75
N GLU A 161 -4.16 21.75 16.55
CA GLU A 161 -4.83 22.41 15.43
C GLU A 161 -4.48 21.72 14.10
N VAL A 162 -5.46 21.61 13.23
CA VAL A 162 -5.27 21.24 11.82
C VAL A 162 -5.19 22.51 11.01
N LEU A 163 -4.14 22.70 10.26
CA LEU A 163 -3.89 23.88 9.45
C LEU A 163 -4.38 23.68 8.01
N THR A 164 -4.12 22.51 7.44
CA THR A 164 -4.56 22.16 6.08
C THR A 164 -5.15 20.77 6.03
N ILE A 165 -6.04 20.54 5.08
CA ILE A 165 -6.51 19.21 4.66
C ILE A 165 -6.23 19.09 3.16
N GLU A 166 -5.52 18.05 2.75
CA GLU A 166 -5.10 17.83 1.35
C GLU A 166 -4.31 19.01 0.77
N GLY A 167 -3.49 19.66 1.61
CA GLY A 167 -2.74 20.86 1.23
C GLY A 167 -3.57 22.15 1.11
N ILE A 168 -4.90 22.08 1.27
CA ILE A 168 -5.82 23.21 1.21
C ILE A 168 -5.97 23.79 2.62
N PRO A 169 -5.78 25.11 2.82
CA PRO A 169 -6.03 25.78 4.10
C PRO A 169 -7.43 25.47 4.64
N LEU A 170 -7.55 25.24 5.95
CA LEU A 170 -8.81 24.82 6.55
C LEU A 170 -9.97 25.81 6.27
N ALA A 171 -9.67 27.09 6.15
CA ALA A 171 -10.68 28.12 5.83
C ALA A 171 -11.27 27.99 4.40
N GLU A 172 -10.53 27.36 3.48
CA GLU A 172 -10.91 27.16 2.08
C GLU A 172 -11.37 25.72 1.81
N TRP A 173 -11.16 24.81 2.78
CA TRP A 173 -11.48 23.40 2.64
C TRP A 173 -12.98 23.18 2.44
N LYS A 174 -13.32 22.48 1.36
CA LYS A 174 -14.69 22.01 1.08
C LYS A 174 -14.66 20.48 1.00
N GLU A 175 -15.46 19.83 1.82
CA GLU A 175 -15.54 18.37 1.82
C GLU A 175 -16.04 17.87 0.45
N PRO A 176 -15.28 17.02 -0.25
CA PRO A 176 -15.70 16.45 -1.51
C PRO A 176 -16.80 15.39 -1.31
N LYS A 177 -17.42 14.97 -2.42
CA LYS A 177 -18.39 13.86 -2.42
C LYS A 177 -17.71 12.57 -1.95
N ASP A 178 -18.34 11.85 -1.02
CA ASP A 178 -17.80 10.61 -0.45
C ASP A 178 -17.59 9.53 -1.52
N PHE A 179 -16.45 8.84 -1.49
CA PHE A 179 -16.08 7.80 -2.43
C PHE A 179 -17.14 6.70 -2.59
N ASP A 180 -17.76 6.28 -1.48
CA ASP A 180 -18.74 5.19 -1.50
C ASP A 180 -20.08 5.64 -2.13
N THR A 181 -20.29 6.95 -2.33
CA THR A 181 -21.48 7.54 -2.98
C THR A 181 -21.26 7.91 -4.45
N LEU A 182 -20.03 7.78 -4.97
CA LEU A 182 -19.73 8.08 -6.37
C LEU A 182 -20.33 7.04 -7.31
N THR A 183 -20.82 7.50 -8.46
CA THR A 183 -21.41 6.64 -9.50
C THR A 183 -20.30 5.89 -10.24
N ALA A 184 -20.31 4.55 -10.13
CA ALA A 184 -19.33 3.71 -10.79
C ALA A 184 -19.68 3.52 -12.28
N ARG A 185 -18.66 3.60 -13.16
CA ARG A 185 -18.78 3.28 -14.59
C ARG A 185 -17.71 2.30 -15.05
N PHE A 186 -17.87 1.75 -16.24
CA PHE A 186 -16.85 0.89 -16.82
C PHE A 186 -15.55 1.68 -17.11
N PRO A 187 -14.37 1.03 -16.99
CA PRO A 187 -13.13 1.60 -17.49
C PRO A 187 -13.24 1.92 -19.00
N ASP A 188 -13.05 3.18 -19.36
CA ASP A 188 -13.15 3.71 -20.73
C ASP A 188 -11.96 4.58 -21.12
N ALA A 189 -11.05 4.83 -20.18
CA ALA A 189 -9.81 5.55 -20.39
C ALA A 189 -8.62 4.62 -20.10
N ARG A 190 -7.78 4.39 -21.09
CA ARG A 190 -6.62 3.51 -21.00
C ARG A 190 -5.52 4.13 -20.16
N VAL A 191 -4.88 3.34 -19.31
CA VAL A 191 -3.57 3.61 -18.74
C VAL A 191 -2.54 3.14 -19.76
N THR A 192 -1.95 4.08 -20.49
CA THR A 192 -0.98 3.77 -21.55
C THR A 192 0.30 3.21 -20.93
N LEU A 193 0.85 2.13 -21.52
CA LEU A 193 2.09 1.52 -21.08
C LEU A 193 3.20 1.61 -22.13
N ASP A 194 2.85 1.87 -23.39
CA ASP A 194 3.80 2.07 -24.47
C ASP A 194 4.02 3.56 -24.77
N SER A 195 5.23 4.05 -24.54
CA SER A 195 5.67 5.41 -24.90
C SER A 195 6.49 5.45 -26.20
N GLY A 196 6.53 4.36 -26.95
CA GLY A 196 7.37 4.23 -28.13
C GLY A 196 8.77 3.68 -27.81
N ALA A 197 9.79 4.24 -28.45
CA ALA A 197 11.16 3.76 -28.29
C ALA A 197 11.61 3.78 -26.82
N GLY A 198 12.07 2.63 -26.31
CA GLY A 198 12.50 2.44 -24.92
C GLY A 198 11.44 1.89 -23.96
N SER A 199 10.22 1.58 -24.44
CA SER A 199 9.25 0.82 -23.68
C SER A 199 9.69 -0.63 -23.52
N SER A 200 9.47 -1.20 -22.31
CA SER A 200 9.80 -2.60 -22.08
C SER A 200 8.89 -3.54 -22.87
N LEU A 201 9.40 -4.71 -23.24
CA LEU A 201 8.62 -5.72 -23.97
C LEU A 201 7.41 -6.17 -23.13
N THR A 202 7.56 -6.24 -21.83
CA THR A 202 6.49 -6.58 -20.87
C THR A 202 5.36 -5.55 -20.94
N ALA A 203 5.69 -4.27 -20.82
CA ALA A 203 4.71 -3.19 -20.85
C ALA A 203 3.96 -3.17 -22.18
N ARG A 204 4.69 -3.31 -23.30
CA ARG A 204 4.12 -3.37 -24.65
C ARG A 204 3.22 -4.60 -24.86
N ALA A 205 3.65 -5.77 -24.40
CA ALA A 205 2.85 -6.99 -24.49
C ALA A 205 1.53 -6.88 -23.71
N VAL A 206 1.59 -6.42 -22.45
CA VAL A 206 0.39 -6.24 -21.62
C VAL A 206 -0.54 -5.19 -22.25
N ASP A 207 0.00 -4.11 -22.77
CA ASP A 207 -0.76 -3.03 -23.41
C ASP A 207 -1.60 -3.49 -24.62
N ILE A 208 -1.14 -4.53 -25.34
CA ILE A 208 -1.84 -5.16 -26.47
C ILE A 208 -2.81 -6.26 -26.00
N ILE A 209 -2.37 -7.13 -25.06
CA ILE A 209 -3.09 -8.36 -24.76
C ILE A 209 -4.11 -8.15 -23.63
N ALA A 210 -3.76 -7.36 -22.62
CA ALA A 210 -4.61 -7.10 -21.47
C ALA A 210 -4.47 -5.63 -21.05
N PRO A 211 -5.09 -4.70 -21.80
CA PRO A 211 -4.97 -3.27 -21.53
C PRO A 211 -5.54 -2.92 -20.16
N ILE A 212 -4.89 -1.97 -19.50
CA ILE A 212 -5.30 -1.46 -18.21
C ILE A 212 -6.18 -0.23 -18.43
N GLY A 213 -7.40 -0.27 -17.90
CA GLY A 213 -8.28 0.90 -17.89
C GLY A 213 -8.30 1.59 -16.53
N ARG A 214 -8.56 2.90 -16.50
CA ARG A 214 -8.78 3.63 -15.25
C ARG A 214 -10.03 3.08 -14.55
N GLY A 215 -9.84 2.58 -13.32
CA GLY A 215 -10.91 1.87 -12.60
C GLY A 215 -10.87 0.35 -12.73
N GLN A 216 -9.84 -0.21 -13.35
CA GLN A 216 -9.67 -1.65 -13.55
C GLN A 216 -9.44 -2.40 -12.24
N ARG A 217 -10.01 -3.61 -12.12
CA ARG A 217 -9.70 -4.60 -11.09
C ARG A 217 -8.94 -5.75 -11.74
N GLY A 218 -7.61 -5.66 -11.73
CA GLY A 218 -6.75 -6.63 -12.43
C GLY A 218 -6.08 -7.60 -11.47
N LEU A 219 -5.99 -8.86 -11.91
CA LEU A 219 -5.18 -9.89 -11.27
C LEU A 219 -3.93 -10.16 -12.12
N LEU A 220 -2.78 -10.09 -11.49
CA LEU A 220 -1.49 -10.54 -12.04
C LEU A 220 -1.19 -11.92 -11.46
N VAL A 221 -1.62 -12.96 -12.16
CA VAL A 221 -1.56 -14.35 -11.70
C VAL A 221 -0.21 -14.95 -11.99
N ALA A 222 0.51 -15.37 -10.96
CA ALA A 222 1.87 -15.83 -11.13
C ALA A 222 2.17 -17.10 -10.30
N PRO A 223 2.65 -18.17 -10.94
CA PRO A 223 3.31 -19.25 -10.23
C PRO A 223 4.68 -18.79 -9.68
N PRO A 224 5.24 -19.49 -8.68
CA PRO A 224 6.56 -19.17 -8.16
C PRO A 224 7.64 -19.15 -9.25
N ARG A 225 8.52 -18.14 -9.22
CA ARG A 225 9.66 -17.97 -10.15
C ARG A 225 9.29 -17.68 -11.61
N ALA A 226 8.07 -17.27 -11.91
CA ALA A 226 7.67 -16.89 -13.27
C ALA A 226 7.97 -15.44 -13.66
N GLY A 227 8.61 -14.65 -12.80
CA GLY A 227 8.97 -13.25 -13.10
C GLY A 227 7.94 -12.22 -12.60
N LYS A 228 7.12 -12.56 -11.57
CA LYS A 228 6.11 -11.67 -10.99
C LYS A 228 6.64 -10.27 -10.65
N THR A 229 7.74 -10.18 -9.91
CA THR A 229 8.30 -8.91 -9.42
C THR A 229 8.77 -8.03 -10.56
N ILE A 230 9.41 -8.63 -11.59
CA ILE A 230 9.86 -7.92 -12.80
C ILE A 230 8.66 -7.40 -13.59
N LEU A 231 7.62 -8.24 -13.79
CA LEU A 231 6.37 -7.83 -14.45
C LEU A 231 5.79 -6.58 -13.77
N MET A 232 5.62 -6.63 -12.45
CA MET A 232 5.04 -5.53 -11.68
C MET A 232 5.90 -4.26 -11.76
N GLN A 233 7.23 -4.40 -11.62
CA GLN A 233 8.18 -3.30 -11.71
C GLN A 233 8.10 -2.60 -13.07
N GLU A 234 8.15 -3.35 -14.17
CA GLU A 234 8.11 -2.80 -15.52
C GLU A 234 6.77 -2.13 -15.85
N LEU A 235 5.64 -2.71 -15.37
CA LEU A 235 4.32 -2.09 -15.51
C LEU A 235 4.21 -0.79 -14.69
N ALA A 236 4.72 -0.76 -13.46
CA ALA A 236 4.70 0.43 -12.62
C ALA A 236 5.56 1.55 -13.22
N GLN A 237 6.78 1.25 -13.69
CA GLN A 237 7.64 2.20 -14.37
C GLN A 237 6.98 2.76 -15.63
N ALA A 238 6.34 1.90 -16.44
CA ALA A 238 5.64 2.32 -17.65
C ALA A 238 4.44 3.21 -17.32
N ALA A 239 3.65 2.84 -16.29
CA ALA A 239 2.50 3.62 -15.86
C ALA A 239 2.90 5.04 -15.41
N VAL A 240 3.95 5.16 -14.59
CA VAL A 240 4.49 6.47 -14.16
C VAL A 240 4.97 7.29 -15.36
N ARG A 241 5.75 6.67 -16.25
CA ARG A 241 6.36 7.36 -17.38
C ARG A 241 5.36 7.85 -18.41
N CYS A 242 4.33 7.03 -18.71
CA CYS A 242 3.41 7.28 -19.81
C CYS A 242 2.18 8.09 -19.42
N ASN A 243 1.90 8.26 -18.11
CA ASN A 243 0.67 8.89 -17.65
C ASN A 243 0.96 10.00 -16.63
N PRO A 244 1.36 11.20 -17.07
CA PRO A 244 1.54 12.34 -16.16
C PRO A 244 0.27 12.63 -15.38
N GLY A 245 0.38 12.80 -14.06
CA GLY A 245 -0.77 13.04 -13.17
C GLY A 245 -1.50 11.77 -12.69
N LEU A 246 -1.04 10.58 -13.06
CA LEU A 246 -1.50 9.33 -12.45
C LEU A 246 -0.75 9.10 -11.12
N HIS A 247 -1.47 8.99 -10.02
CA HIS A 247 -0.89 8.59 -8.74
C HIS A 247 -0.65 7.09 -8.73
N VAL A 248 0.61 6.68 -8.80
CA VAL A 248 1.00 5.27 -8.76
C VAL A 248 1.49 4.91 -7.38
N ILE A 249 0.88 3.90 -6.77
CA ILE A 249 1.20 3.39 -5.44
C ILE A 249 1.59 1.92 -5.56
N LEU A 250 2.74 1.54 -5.00
CA LEU A 250 3.13 0.15 -4.79
C LEU A 250 2.89 -0.20 -3.32
N LEU A 251 2.01 -1.16 -3.09
CA LEU A 251 1.70 -1.69 -1.75
C LEU A 251 2.26 -3.12 -1.64
N LEU A 252 3.34 -3.25 -0.89
CA LEU A 252 4.10 -4.50 -0.72
C LEU A 252 3.79 -5.09 0.65
N VAL A 253 3.11 -6.24 0.67
CA VAL A 253 2.60 -6.87 1.90
C VAL A 253 3.26 -8.22 2.11
N ASP A 254 3.91 -8.41 3.27
CA ASP A 254 4.60 -9.65 3.64
C ASP A 254 5.69 -10.01 2.60
N GLU A 255 6.39 -8.98 2.07
CA GLU A 255 7.43 -9.16 1.06
C GLU A 255 8.82 -9.13 1.71
N ARG A 256 9.84 -9.55 0.98
CA ARG A 256 11.22 -9.59 1.48
C ARG A 256 11.84 -8.20 1.48
N PRO A 257 12.64 -7.82 2.52
CA PRO A 257 13.28 -6.51 2.58
C PRO A 257 14.13 -6.18 1.36
N GLU A 258 14.84 -7.16 0.79
CA GLU A 258 15.64 -6.98 -0.42
C GLU A 258 14.79 -6.67 -1.66
N GLU A 259 13.61 -7.30 -1.81
CA GLU A 259 12.68 -7.02 -2.91
C GLU A 259 12.05 -5.64 -2.77
N VAL A 260 11.72 -5.23 -1.55
CA VAL A 260 11.26 -3.86 -1.26
C VAL A 260 12.32 -2.83 -1.64
N THR A 261 13.58 -3.07 -1.24
CA THR A 261 14.69 -2.15 -1.54
C THR A 261 14.94 -2.03 -3.04
N ASP A 262 14.84 -3.14 -3.76
CA ASP A 262 15.01 -3.16 -5.22
C ASP A 262 13.92 -2.34 -5.92
N LEU A 263 12.66 -2.52 -5.54
CA LEU A 263 11.54 -1.74 -6.09
C LEU A 263 11.66 -0.24 -5.78
N VAL A 264 12.07 0.14 -4.56
CA VAL A 264 12.29 1.55 -4.17
C VAL A 264 13.38 2.20 -5.04
N ARG A 265 14.43 1.47 -5.40
CA ARG A 265 15.51 1.97 -6.23
C ARG A 265 15.14 2.10 -7.70
N ASN A 266 14.33 1.17 -8.19
CA ASN A 266 14.05 1.04 -9.62
C ASN A 266 12.76 1.76 -10.04
N VAL A 267 11.76 1.90 -9.18
CA VAL A 267 10.49 2.55 -9.54
C VAL A 267 10.47 3.97 -8.96
N THR A 268 11.02 4.91 -9.72
CA THR A 268 11.02 6.34 -9.35
C THR A 268 9.70 7.01 -9.77
N GLY A 269 9.19 7.91 -8.94
CA GLY A 269 7.95 8.65 -9.21
C GLY A 269 6.67 7.93 -8.77
N ALA A 270 6.78 6.75 -8.14
CA ALA A 270 5.69 6.08 -7.45
C ALA A 270 5.86 6.19 -5.94
N GLU A 271 4.75 6.17 -5.21
CA GLU A 271 4.74 6.02 -3.76
C GLU A 271 4.86 4.53 -3.41
N ILE A 272 5.78 4.17 -2.51
CA ILE A 272 6.01 2.77 -2.13
C ILE A 272 5.80 2.60 -0.64
N TYR A 273 4.83 1.77 -0.28
CA TYR A 273 4.50 1.42 1.09
C TYR A 273 4.65 -0.08 1.30
N SER A 274 5.27 -0.46 2.41
CA SER A 274 5.61 -1.85 2.64
C SER A 274 5.40 -2.29 4.08
N SER A 275 5.15 -3.59 4.22
CA SER A 275 5.35 -4.36 5.44
C SER A 275 6.06 -5.65 5.08
N THR A 276 7.17 -5.93 5.77
CA THR A 276 8.05 -7.06 5.47
C THR A 276 7.64 -8.32 6.24
N PHE A 277 8.09 -9.49 5.80
CA PHE A 277 7.67 -10.79 6.35
C PHE A 277 8.00 -11.00 7.84
N ASP A 278 8.94 -10.24 8.38
CA ASP A 278 9.33 -10.23 9.80
C ASP A 278 8.38 -9.42 10.68
N GLU A 279 7.43 -8.68 10.09
CA GLU A 279 6.44 -7.91 10.81
C GLU A 279 5.16 -8.73 11.08
N PRO A 280 4.41 -8.43 12.16
CA PRO A 280 3.18 -9.15 12.48
C PRO A 280 2.07 -8.88 11.46
N SER A 281 1.12 -9.83 11.32
CA SER A 281 -0.02 -9.72 10.40
C SER A 281 -0.86 -8.46 10.61
N SER A 282 -0.95 -7.95 11.84
CA SER A 282 -1.63 -6.68 12.13
C SER A 282 -1.00 -5.49 11.41
N ARG A 283 0.32 -5.54 11.19
CA ARG A 283 1.03 -4.50 10.47
C ARG A 283 0.73 -4.55 8.96
N HIS A 284 0.65 -5.76 8.38
CA HIS A 284 0.25 -5.96 6.99
C HIS A 284 -1.15 -5.37 6.73
N ILE A 285 -2.07 -5.62 7.66
CA ILE A 285 -3.44 -5.11 7.59
C ILE A 285 -3.44 -3.59 7.70
N GLN A 286 -2.73 -3.03 8.68
CA GLN A 286 -2.69 -1.59 8.94
C GLN A 286 -2.23 -0.81 7.70
N VAL A 287 -1.10 -1.18 7.10
CA VAL A 287 -0.58 -0.46 5.94
C VAL A 287 -1.55 -0.55 4.75
N ALA A 288 -2.18 -1.70 4.55
CA ALA A 288 -3.14 -1.88 3.47
C ALA A 288 -4.42 -1.05 3.68
N GLU A 289 -4.94 -0.97 4.91
CA GLU A 289 -6.12 -0.15 5.24
C GLU A 289 -5.83 1.35 5.06
N ILE A 290 -4.67 1.84 5.53
CA ILE A 290 -4.29 3.25 5.34
C ILE A 290 -4.12 3.59 3.86
N VAL A 291 -3.47 2.75 3.07
CA VAL A 291 -3.31 2.96 1.62
C VAL A 291 -4.67 2.94 0.91
N ALA A 292 -5.56 2.01 1.28
CA ALA A 292 -6.91 1.96 0.72
C ALA A 292 -7.71 3.24 1.01
N ASP A 293 -7.62 3.73 2.24
CA ASP A 293 -8.29 4.97 2.64
C ASP A 293 -7.65 6.20 1.96
N ARG A 294 -6.31 6.27 1.88
CA ARG A 294 -5.61 7.33 1.15
C ARG A 294 -6.01 7.39 -0.32
N ALA A 295 -6.06 6.24 -0.99
CA ALA A 295 -6.47 6.17 -2.38
C ALA A 295 -7.89 6.71 -2.60
N LYS A 296 -8.83 6.42 -1.69
CA LYS A 296 -10.18 6.97 -1.76
C LYS A 296 -10.20 8.49 -1.63
N ARG A 297 -9.41 9.05 -0.70
CA ARG A 297 -9.31 10.53 -0.54
C ARG A 297 -8.77 11.19 -1.80
N LEU A 298 -7.75 10.61 -2.43
CA LEU A 298 -7.23 11.10 -3.69
C LEU A 298 -8.28 11.07 -4.80
N VAL A 299 -9.04 9.98 -4.91
CA VAL A 299 -10.11 9.86 -5.92
C VAL A 299 -11.23 10.88 -5.70
N GLU A 300 -11.64 11.12 -4.46
CA GLU A 300 -12.65 12.13 -4.11
C GLU A 300 -12.27 13.53 -4.59
N LEU A 301 -10.97 13.83 -4.65
CA LEU A 301 -10.41 15.08 -5.16
C LEU A 301 -10.23 15.11 -6.69
N GLY A 302 -10.72 14.09 -7.39
CA GLY A 302 -10.63 14.02 -8.85
C GLY A 302 -9.35 13.36 -9.38
N ASN A 303 -8.47 12.86 -8.51
CA ASN A 303 -7.23 12.22 -8.94
C ASN A 303 -7.48 10.80 -9.45
N HIS A 304 -6.63 10.37 -10.37
CA HIS A 304 -6.58 9.00 -10.85
C HIS A 304 -5.49 8.24 -10.11
N VAL A 305 -5.85 7.13 -9.45
CA VAL A 305 -4.94 6.33 -8.62
C VAL A 305 -4.81 4.93 -9.20
N LEU A 306 -3.57 4.44 -9.30
CA LEU A 306 -3.23 3.06 -9.66
C LEU A 306 -2.43 2.43 -8.53
N ILE A 307 -3.01 1.39 -7.90
CA ILE A 307 -2.34 0.61 -6.87
C ILE A 307 -1.84 -0.70 -7.48
N PHE A 308 -0.55 -0.97 -7.35
CA PHE A 308 0.04 -2.30 -7.51
C PHE A 308 0.13 -2.95 -6.14
N LEU A 309 -0.62 -4.02 -5.91
CA LEU A 309 -0.64 -4.76 -4.64
C LEU A 309 0.13 -6.07 -4.76
N ASP A 310 1.22 -6.20 -4.09
CA ASP A 310 1.97 -7.44 -3.98
C ASP A 310 2.01 -7.95 -2.53
N SER A 311 1.23 -8.95 -2.16
CA SER A 311 0.25 -9.69 -2.93
C SER A 311 -1.11 -9.76 -2.21
N ILE A 312 -2.19 -9.89 -2.97
CA ILE A 312 -3.54 -10.09 -2.40
C ILE A 312 -3.61 -11.43 -1.65
N THR A 313 -2.85 -12.43 -2.09
CA THR A 313 -2.76 -13.74 -1.42
C THR A 313 -2.20 -13.58 -0.01
N ARG A 314 -1.07 -12.88 0.15
CA ARG A 314 -0.42 -12.66 1.45
C ARG A 314 -1.25 -11.73 2.34
N LEU A 315 -1.85 -10.69 1.78
CA LEU A 315 -2.78 -9.82 2.51
C LEU A 315 -3.96 -10.62 3.08
N SER A 316 -4.57 -11.51 2.27
CA SER A 316 -5.66 -12.38 2.72
C SER A 316 -5.22 -13.36 3.81
N ARG A 317 -4.01 -13.92 3.72
CA ARG A 317 -3.41 -14.73 4.79
C ARG A 317 -3.24 -13.90 6.08
N GLY A 318 -2.78 -12.65 5.97
CA GLY A 318 -2.64 -11.75 7.10
C GLY A 318 -3.98 -11.50 7.82
N TYR A 319 -5.05 -11.25 7.06
CA TYR A 319 -6.40 -11.14 7.63
C TYR A 319 -6.89 -12.44 8.25
N ASN A 320 -6.59 -13.59 7.65
CA ASN A 320 -6.95 -14.89 8.20
C ASN A 320 -6.25 -15.16 9.55
N ASN A 321 -4.95 -14.86 9.64
CA ASN A 321 -4.17 -15.02 10.86
C ASN A 321 -4.62 -14.07 11.99
N ALA A 322 -5.17 -12.91 11.64
CA ALA A 322 -5.67 -11.95 12.61
C ALA A 322 -7.08 -12.27 13.15
N GLN A 323 -7.76 -13.30 12.58
CA GLN A 323 -9.07 -13.70 13.10
C GLN A 323 -8.94 -14.48 14.41
N PRO A 324 -9.82 -14.27 15.40
CA PRO A 324 -9.78 -14.94 16.70
C PRO A 324 -10.23 -16.41 16.69
N GLY A 325 -10.03 -17.16 15.63
CA GLY A 325 -10.16 -18.63 15.58
C GLY A 325 -11.54 -19.25 15.83
N ARG A 326 -12.64 -18.49 15.76
CA ARG A 326 -14.01 -18.93 16.06
C ARG A 326 -14.99 -18.89 14.89
N GLY A 327 -14.50 -18.74 13.65
CA GLY A 327 -15.33 -18.65 12.46
C GLY A 327 -15.62 -20.00 11.79
N ARG A 328 -16.56 -20.01 10.81
CA ARG A 328 -16.72 -21.13 9.89
C ARG A 328 -15.52 -21.17 8.95
N THR A 329 -14.75 -22.23 9.02
CA THR A 329 -13.61 -22.45 8.11
C THR A 329 -14.08 -23.06 6.79
N MET A 330 -13.65 -22.46 5.68
CA MET A 330 -13.75 -23.02 4.34
C MET A 330 -12.69 -24.12 4.13
N SER A 331 -12.74 -24.83 3.01
CA SER A 331 -11.63 -25.70 2.60
C SER A 331 -10.32 -24.93 2.58
N GLY A 332 -9.22 -25.56 3.02
CA GLY A 332 -7.91 -24.90 3.11
C GLY A 332 -7.68 -24.09 4.40
N GLY A 333 -8.59 -24.15 5.40
CA GLY A 333 -8.39 -23.51 6.70
C GLY A 333 -8.61 -21.99 6.70
N VAL A 334 -9.37 -21.46 5.74
CA VAL A 334 -9.66 -20.02 5.64
C VAL A 334 -10.97 -19.69 6.35
N ASP A 335 -10.95 -18.69 7.24
CA ASP A 335 -12.17 -18.14 7.83
C ASP A 335 -12.92 -17.30 6.79
N THR A 336 -14.23 -17.52 6.65
CA THR A 336 -15.08 -16.75 5.70
C THR A 336 -15.02 -15.24 5.94
N LYS A 337 -14.83 -14.82 7.17
CA LYS A 337 -14.71 -13.39 7.53
C LYS A 337 -13.38 -12.78 7.11
N ALA A 338 -12.34 -13.60 6.91
CA ALA A 338 -11.02 -13.12 6.49
C ALA A 338 -11.03 -12.44 5.11
N PHE A 339 -12.00 -12.80 4.25
CA PHE A 339 -12.14 -12.21 2.92
C PHE A 339 -12.89 -10.88 2.86
N ILE A 340 -13.67 -10.53 3.88
CA ILE A 340 -14.60 -9.39 3.79
C ILE A 340 -13.83 -8.09 3.50
N LYS A 341 -12.82 -7.76 4.29
CA LYS A 341 -12.06 -6.51 4.12
C LYS A 341 -11.18 -6.51 2.88
N PRO A 342 -10.34 -7.54 2.61
CA PRO A 342 -9.54 -7.54 1.39
C PRO A 342 -10.38 -7.56 0.11
N LYS A 343 -11.53 -8.26 0.08
CA LYS A 343 -12.47 -8.17 -1.05
C LYS A 343 -13.07 -6.78 -1.21
N LYS A 344 -13.43 -6.13 -0.09
CA LYS A 344 -13.89 -4.73 -0.11
C LYS A 344 -12.82 -3.81 -0.67
N PHE A 345 -11.56 -4.01 -0.28
CA PHE A 345 -10.43 -3.25 -0.81
C PHE A 345 -10.27 -3.48 -2.32
N PHE A 346 -10.08 -4.71 -2.79
CA PHE A 346 -9.93 -5.01 -4.22
C PHE A 346 -11.16 -4.62 -5.03
N GLY A 347 -12.35 -4.86 -4.49
CA GLY A 347 -13.63 -4.50 -5.11
C GLY A 347 -13.92 -2.99 -5.13
N SER A 348 -13.17 -2.18 -4.39
CA SER A 348 -13.32 -0.72 -4.41
C SER A 348 -12.82 -0.08 -5.71
N ALA A 349 -11.97 -0.78 -6.48
CA ALA A 349 -11.49 -0.27 -7.77
C ALA A 349 -12.66 0.01 -8.71
N ARG A 350 -12.76 1.25 -9.17
CA ARG A 350 -13.81 1.75 -10.06
C ARG A 350 -13.39 3.02 -10.77
N ASN A 351 -13.90 3.23 -11.96
CA ASN A 351 -13.96 4.54 -12.58
C ASN A 351 -15.23 5.25 -12.13
N THR A 352 -15.24 6.57 -12.03
CA THR A 352 -16.40 7.32 -11.54
C THR A 352 -16.80 8.45 -12.50
N ASP A 353 -18.07 8.86 -12.45
CA ASP A 353 -18.58 9.95 -13.27
C ASP A 353 -18.22 11.32 -12.70
N GLU A 354 -18.24 11.46 -11.36
CA GLU A 354 -18.16 12.76 -10.68
C GLU A 354 -16.77 13.13 -10.17
N ALA A 355 -15.85 12.14 -10.12
CA ALA A 355 -14.52 12.33 -9.52
C ALA A 355 -13.43 11.59 -10.30
N GLY A 356 -12.36 11.16 -9.62
CA GLY A 356 -11.28 10.41 -10.23
C GLY A 356 -11.58 8.92 -10.43
N SER A 357 -10.53 8.11 -10.49
CA SER A 357 -10.64 6.65 -10.61
C SER A 357 -9.68 5.93 -9.68
N LEU A 358 -10.08 4.77 -9.18
CA LEU A 358 -9.22 3.85 -8.46
C LEU A 358 -9.02 2.59 -9.27
N THR A 359 -7.78 2.33 -9.70
CA THR A 359 -7.36 1.11 -10.38
C THR A 359 -6.53 0.27 -9.41
N ILE A 360 -6.78 -1.04 -9.34
CA ILE A 360 -6.00 -1.95 -8.50
C ILE A 360 -5.55 -3.14 -9.34
N LEU A 361 -4.24 -3.33 -9.43
CA LEU A 361 -3.59 -4.50 -10.01
C LEU A 361 -2.95 -5.30 -8.88
N ALA A 362 -3.56 -6.44 -8.54
CA ALA A 362 -3.11 -7.26 -7.43
C ALA A 362 -2.43 -8.54 -7.93
N THR A 363 -1.25 -8.86 -7.40
CA THR A 363 -0.63 -10.16 -7.68
C THR A 363 -1.33 -11.25 -6.88
N ALA A 364 -1.63 -12.36 -7.56
CA ALA A 364 -2.19 -13.56 -6.98
C ALA A 364 -1.22 -14.74 -7.17
N LEU A 365 -0.88 -15.40 -6.08
CA LEU A 365 0.01 -16.56 -6.11
C LEU A 365 -0.78 -17.82 -6.41
N VAL A 366 -0.34 -18.60 -7.41
CA VAL A 366 -0.92 -19.88 -7.79
C VAL A 366 0.17 -20.95 -7.83
N GLU A 367 -0.22 -22.23 -7.89
CA GLU A 367 0.72 -23.38 -7.93
C GLU A 367 1.72 -23.39 -6.77
N THR A 368 1.30 -22.95 -5.59
CA THR A 368 2.12 -22.92 -4.38
C THR A 368 2.01 -24.23 -3.57
N HIS A 369 1.24 -25.19 -4.04
CA HIS A 369 0.86 -26.42 -3.30
C HIS A 369 0.07 -26.13 -1.99
N SER A 370 -0.48 -24.92 -1.86
CA SER A 370 -1.29 -24.48 -0.72
C SER A 370 -2.76 -24.43 -1.10
N ARG A 371 -3.58 -25.29 -0.49
CA ARG A 371 -5.06 -25.23 -0.67
C ARG A 371 -5.65 -23.88 -0.26
N MET A 372 -5.03 -23.21 0.71
CA MET A 372 -5.43 -21.88 1.10
C MET A 372 -5.29 -20.89 -0.06
N ASP A 373 -4.17 -20.91 -0.78
CA ASP A 373 -3.93 -20.00 -1.89
C ASP A 373 -4.86 -20.26 -3.06
N GLU A 374 -5.20 -21.53 -3.33
CA GLU A 374 -6.20 -21.88 -4.35
C GLU A 374 -7.57 -21.28 -4.02
N VAL A 375 -8.02 -21.41 -2.77
CA VAL A 375 -9.28 -20.82 -2.31
C VAL A 375 -9.23 -19.29 -2.41
N ILE A 376 -8.11 -18.67 -1.99
CA ILE A 376 -7.91 -17.22 -2.08
C ILE A 376 -8.01 -16.79 -3.55
N PHE A 377 -7.30 -17.46 -4.46
CA PHE A 377 -7.31 -17.10 -5.89
C PHE A 377 -8.73 -17.19 -6.48
N GLU A 378 -9.45 -18.29 -6.26
CA GLU A 378 -10.81 -18.46 -6.79
C GLU A 378 -11.78 -17.39 -6.26
N GLU A 379 -11.61 -16.95 -5.00
CA GLU A 379 -12.43 -15.90 -4.39
C GLU A 379 -12.23 -14.52 -5.05
N TYR A 380 -11.05 -14.22 -5.61
CA TYR A 380 -10.79 -12.95 -6.31
C TYR A 380 -11.01 -13.02 -7.81
N LYS A 381 -10.83 -14.18 -8.44
CA LYS A 381 -11.06 -14.39 -9.88
C LYS A 381 -12.45 -13.94 -10.33
N GLY A 382 -13.48 -14.22 -9.51
CA GLY A 382 -14.83 -13.75 -9.76
C GLY A 382 -15.05 -12.24 -9.60
N THR A 383 -14.17 -11.55 -8.87
CA THR A 383 -14.26 -10.09 -8.60
C THR A 383 -13.49 -9.26 -9.63
N GLY A 384 -12.42 -9.81 -10.19
CA GLY A 384 -11.59 -9.17 -11.21
C GLY A 384 -12.31 -9.00 -12.55
N ASN A 385 -11.88 -8.00 -13.31
CA ASN A 385 -12.32 -7.78 -14.70
C ASN A 385 -11.13 -7.66 -15.68
N MET A 386 -9.93 -8.03 -15.24
CA MET A 386 -8.71 -8.14 -16.01
C MET A 386 -7.84 -9.22 -15.40
N GLU A 387 -7.16 -10.01 -16.22
CA GLU A 387 -6.21 -11.02 -15.79
C GLU A 387 -4.99 -11.02 -16.71
N VAL A 388 -3.81 -10.97 -16.13
CA VAL A 388 -2.54 -11.26 -16.79
C VAL A 388 -1.95 -12.48 -16.11
N LYS A 389 -1.83 -13.57 -16.84
CA LYS A 389 -1.35 -14.85 -16.32
C LYS A 389 0.09 -15.10 -16.77
N LEU A 390 0.98 -15.29 -15.82
CA LEU A 390 2.30 -15.84 -16.07
C LEU A 390 2.25 -17.37 -16.08
N ASP A 391 2.99 -17.97 -16.96
CA ASP A 391 3.05 -19.41 -17.12
C ASP A 391 4.43 -19.96 -16.75
N ARG A 392 4.43 -21.05 -15.97
CA ARG A 392 5.64 -21.68 -15.48
C ARG A 392 6.44 -22.36 -16.58
N TYR A 393 5.77 -23.02 -17.52
CA TYR A 393 6.42 -23.73 -18.62
C TYR A 393 7.13 -22.76 -19.58
N ILE A 394 6.51 -21.60 -19.84
CA ILE A 394 7.11 -20.52 -20.63
C ILE A 394 8.36 -19.98 -19.93
N ALA A 395 8.29 -19.76 -18.60
CA ALA A 395 9.43 -19.31 -17.80
C ALA A 395 10.58 -20.33 -17.73
N GLU A 396 10.27 -21.62 -17.64
CA GLU A 396 11.26 -22.71 -17.66
C GLU A 396 12.01 -22.78 -19.00
N ARG A 397 11.37 -22.39 -20.10
CA ARG A 397 11.99 -22.21 -21.41
C ARG A 397 12.81 -20.92 -21.57
N ARG A 398 12.91 -20.13 -20.51
CA ARG A 398 13.62 -18.83 -20.50
C ARG A 398 13.02 -17.79 -21.45
N ILE A 399 11.72 -17.87 -21.73
CA ILE A 399 10.98 -16.88 -22.50
C ILE A 399 10.41 -15.86 -21.50
N PHE A 400 10.84 -14.58 -21.62
CA PHE A 400 10.40 -13.50 -20.71
C PHE A 400 10.00 -12.24 -21.50
N PRO A 401 8.88 -11.59 -21.10
CA PRO A 401 7.94 -11.96 -20.01
C PRO A 401 7.23 -13.28 -20.31
N ALA A 402 7.08 -14.12 -19.28
CA ALA A 402 6.47 -15.45 -19.42
C ALA A 402 4.93 -15.38 -19.38
N ILE A 403 4.33 -14.53 -20.20
CA ILE A 403 2.89 -14.28 -20.22
C ILE A 403 2.18 -15.34 -21.05
N ASP A 404 1.19 -16.03 -20.47
CA ASP A 404 0.23 -16.81 -21.25
C ASP A 404 -0.74 -15.85 -21.94
N LEU A 405 -0.50 -15.62 -23.22
CA LEU A 405 -1.26 -14.66 -24.03
C LEU A 405 -2.74 -15.07 -24.20
N LEU A 406 -3.02 -16.39 -24.18
CA LEU A 406 -4.35 -16.94 -24.43
C LEU A 406 -5.23 -16.87 -23.16
N GLN A 407 -4.62 -16.92 -21.99
CA GLN A 407 -5.31 -16.82 -20.71
C GLN A 407 -5.26 -15.42 -20.09
N SER A 408 -4.65 -14.45 -20.79
CA SER A 408 -4.58 -13.06 -20.36
C SER A 408 -5.58 -12.22 -21.17
N ALA A 409 -6.43 -11.45 -20.47
CA ALA A 409 -7.43 -10.61 -21.11
C ALA A 409 -7.98 -9.53 -20.17
N THR A 410 -8.57 -8.49 -20.78
CA THR A 410 -9.36 -7.46 -20.07
C THR A 410 -10.82 -7.55 -20.57
N ARG A 411 -11.77 -7.51 -19.63
CA ARG A 411 -13.20 -7.43 -19.98
C ARG A 411 -13.53 -6.05 -20.52
N ARG A 412 -14.31 -6.00 -21.61
CA ARG A 412 -14.71 -4.76 -22.27
C ARG A 412 -13.52 -3.94 -22.78
N ASP A 413 -12.48 -4.65 -23.25
CA ASP A 413 -11.27 -4.01 -23.80
C ASP A 413 -11.54 -3.17 -25.05
N GLU A 414 -12.67 -3.43 -25.75
CA GLU A 414 -13.14 -2.58 -26.85
C GLU A 414 -13.39 -1.12 -26.44
N LEU A 415 -13.60 -0.84 -25.15
CA LEU A 415 -13.74 0.53 -24.63
C LEU A 415 -12.40 1.27 -24.43
N LEU A 416 -11.29 0.52 -24.45
CA LEU A 416 -9.94 1.03 -24.13
C LEU A 416 -9.10 1.29 -25.37
N TYR A 417 -9.52 0.80 -26.53
CA TYR A 417 -8.81 0.96 -27.80
C TYR A 417 -9.58 1.87 -28.77
N HIS A 418 -8.83 2.53 -29.63
CA HIS A 418 -9.46 3.13 -30.80
C HIS A 418 -10.04 2.00 -31.71
N PRO A 419 -11.20 2.17 -32.38
CA PRO A 419 -11.82 1.12 -33.17
C PRO A 419 -10.88 0.43 -34.17
N GLN A 420 -10.06 1.20 -34.91
CA GLN A 420 -9.08 0.66 -35.85
C GLN A 420 -7.94 -0.13 -35.16
N GLU A 421 -7.52 0.30 -33.97
CA GLU A 421 -6.56 -0.42 -33.15
C GLU A 421 -7.14 -1.75 -32.69
N TYR A 422 -8.38 -1.74 -32.21
CA TYR A 422 -9.10 -2.94 -31.74
C TYR A 422 -9.23 -4.00 -32.83
N GLU A 423 -9.61 -3.61 -34.06
CA GLU A 423 -9.70 -4.53 -35.20
C GLU A 423 -8.34 -5.21 -35.48
N ARG A 424 -7.24 -4.46 -35.46
CA ARG A 424 -5.88 -5.00 -35.69
C ARG A 424 -5.44 -5.93 -34.55
N ILE A 425 -5.74 -5.57 -33.30
CA ILE A 425 -5.48 -6.41 -32.14
C ILE A 425 -6.30 -7.71 -32.22
N ALA A 426 -7.54 -7.68 -32.66
CA ALA A 426 -8.37 -8.87 -32.85
C ALA A 426 -7.77 -9.83 -33.87
N VAL A 427 -7.24 -9.31 -34.99
CA VAL A 427 -6.53 -10.12 -35.99
C VAL A 427 -5.26 -10.71 -35.40
N LEU A 428 -4.46 -9.91 -34.69
CA LEU A 428 -3.22 -10.35 -34.04
C LEU A 428 -3.50 -11.48 -33.03
N ARG A 429 -4.48 -11.29 -32.15
CA ARG A 429 -4.90 -12.32 -31.17
C ARG A 429 -5.36 -13.62 -31.84
N LYS A 430 -6.10 -13.51 -32.95
CA LYS A 430 -6.53 -14.69 -33.70
C LYS A 430 -5.34 -15.46 -34.29
N GLN A 431 -4.33 -14.78 -34.80
CA GLN A 431 -3.11 -15.40 -35.32
C GLN A 431 -2.33 -16.10 -34.18
N LEU A 432 -2.16 -15.43 -33.04
CA LEU A 432 -1.47 -15.99 -31.89
C LEU A 432 -2.24 -17.19 -31.28
N ALA A 433 -3.56 -17.17 -31.28
CA ALA A 433 -4.39 -18.26 -30.76
C ALA A 433 -4.29 -19.56 -31.58
N ALA A 434 -3.77 -19.51 -32.78
CA ALA A 434 -3.51 -20.70 -33.60
C ALA A 434 -2.22 -21.44 -33.21
N LEU A 435 -1.40 -20.86 -32.34
CA LEU A 435 -0.10 -21.39 -31.92
C LEU A 435 -0.16 -21.95 -30.48
N PRO A 436 0.71 -22.92 -30.14
CA PRO A 436 0.91 -23.30 -28.74
C PRO A 436 1.34 -22.11 -27.86
N PRO A 437 0.98 -22.05 -26.58
CA PRO A 437 1.19 -20.87 -25.73
C PRO A 437 2.62 -20.32 -25.73
N ALA A 438 3.64 -21.17 -25.63
CA ALA A 438 5.04 -20.75 -25.62
C ALA A 438 5.47 -20.16 -26.98
N GLU A 439 5.05 -20.78 -28.09
CA GLU A 439 5.37 -20.29 -29.44
C GLU A 439 4.64 -18.97 -29.71
N ALA A 440 3.38 -18.84 -29.30
CA ALA A 440 2.64 -17.59 -29.41
C ALA A 440 3.37 -16.44 -28.71
N THR A 441 3.90 -16.70 -27.51
CA THR A 441 4.66 -15.70 -26.74
C THR A 441 5.99 -15.38 -27.45
N GLU A 442 6.72 -16.36 -27.94
CA GLU A 442 7.96 -16.13 -28.71
C GLU A 442 7.72 -15.28 -29.97
N VAL A 443 6.68 -15.61 -30.72
CA VAL A 443 6.30 -14.87 -31.96
C VAL A 443 5.95 -13.42 -31.62
N LEU A 444 5.14 -13.18 -30.59
CA LEU A 444 4.81 -11.82 -30.17
C LEU A 444 6.07 -11.05 -29.72
N LEU A 445 6.91 -11.66 -28.89
CA LEU A 445 8.13 -11.02 -28.40
C LEU A 445 9.11 -10.71 -29.52
N HIS A 446 9.24 -11.57 -30.52
CA HIS A 446 10.05 -11.30 -31.71
C HIS A 446 9.53 -10.10 -32.51
N ALA A 447 8.20 -10.05 -32.71
CA ALA A 447 7.55 -8.94 -33.39
C ALA A 447 7.67 -7.61 -32.60
N LEU A 448 7.56 -7.65 -31.28
CA LEU A 448 7.79 -6.49 -30.41
C LEU A 448 9.25 -6.00 -30.47
N LYS A 449 10.24 -6.90 -30.49
CA LYS A 449 11.67 -6.56 -30.63
C LYS A 449 12.00 -5.91 -31.98
N SER A 450 11.30 -6.29 -33.03
CA SER A 450 11.52 -5.75 -34.39
C SER A 450 10.86 -4.39 -34.64
N THR A 451 10.06 -3.89 -33.67
CA THR A 451 9.31 -2.63 -33.80
C THR A 451 9.57 -1.71 -32.59
N LYS A 452 9.47 -0.39 -32.84
CA LYS A 452 9.73 0.63 -31.81
C LYS A 452 8.50 0.92 -30.93
N SER A 453 7.28 0.63 -31.43
CA SER A 453 6.03 0.89 -30.72
C SER A 453 4.95 -0.14 -31.09
N ASN A 454 3.89 -0.22 -30.27
CA ASN A 454 2.73 -1.04 -30.55
C ASN A 454 1.99 -0.58 -31.82
N ALA A 455 1.94 0.72 -32.07
CA ALA A 455 1.36 1.28 -33.28
C ALA A 455 2.10 0.75 -34.54
N GLU A 456 3.43 0.74 -34.53
CA GLU A 456 4.25 0.21 -35.65
C GLU A 456 3.99 -1.29 -35.85
N LEU A 457 3.92 -2.07 -34.74
CA LEU A 457 3.59 -3.50 -34.80
C LEU A 457 2.22 -3.74 -35.42
N LEU A 458 1.22 -3.01 -34.97
CA LEU A 458 -0.16 -3.17 -35.44
C LEU A 458 -0.35 -2.74 -36.91
N MET A 459 0.46 -1.79 -37.40
CA MET A 459 0.46 -1.42 -38.80
C MET A 459 1.19 -2.45 -39.70
N GLY A 460 2.27 -3.04 -39.19
CA GLY A 460 3.06 -4.01 -39.94
C GLY A 460 2.59 -5.45 -39.90
N GLY A 461 1.78 -5.79 -38.90
CA GLY A 461 1.35 -7.15 -38.57
C GLY A 461 2.49 -8.06 -38.08
N LEU A 462 2.17 -9.30 -37.77
CA LEU A 462 3.18 -10.34 -37.53
C LEU A 462 3.83 -10.66 -38.90
N ARG A 463 5.04 -10.19 -39.09
CA ARG A 463 5.85 -10.63 -40.23
C ARG A 463 6.36 -12.03 -39.91
N GLY A 464 5.89 -13.03 -40.65
CA GLY A 464 6.34 -14.42 -40.59
C GLY A 464 7.81 -14.58 -40.92
#